data_0a01d7f36e0be3059800af8999080bd2
#
_entry.id   0a01d7f36e0be3059800af8999080bd2
#
_cell.length_a   1.000
_cell.length_b   1.000
_cell.length_c   1.000
_cell.angle_alpha   90.00
_cell.angle_beta   90.00
_cell.angle_gamma   90.00
#
_symmetry.space_group_name_H-M   'P 1'
#
loop_
_entity.id
_entity.type
_entity.pdbx_description
1 polymer ?
#
loop_
_entity_poly.entity_id
_entity_poly.type
_entity_poly.pdbx_seq_one_letter_code
_entity_poly.pdbx_strand_id
1 'polypeptide(L)'
;AWSIRTLSARCSTQLSSISESDIVVESVTERTDLKQKVLADIEAVVSSSTVICTNTSTNPIATLAAALSSPARFCGMHFFNPVRRMSLVEVIRGPDTSDSTVAAVVLHAKRLKKVPIVVQDSPGFLVNRVLTPYLHESVELLREGVDLESIDRVSRRFGMPLGPLELYDMVGLDTAFYAGLVMANAIGDRIDSSPVIPALVKAGWLGRKTGCGFYSYKSTG
;
A
#
# COMPACT_ATOMS: atom_id res chain seq x y z
N ALA A 1 1.69 19.89 18.39
CA ALA A 1 1.40 19.91 16.95
C ALA A 1 2.56 20.60 16.23
N TRP A 2 3.18 19.95 15.26
CA TRP A 2 4.23 20.53 14.42
C TRP A 2 3.60 21.56 13.48
N SER A 3 4.14 22.77 13.45
CA SER A 3 3.69 23.78 12.48
C SER A 3 4.22 23.44 11.07
N ILE A 4 3.51 23.88 10.03
CA ILE A 4 3.96 23.73 8.63
C ILE A 4 5.37 24.33 8.45
N ARG A 5 5.68 25.44 9.12
CA ARG A 5 7.02 26.06 9.11
C ARG A 5 8.10 25.12 9.64
N THR A 6 7.82 24.38 10.72
CA THR A 6 8.77 23.43 11.31
C THR A 6 9.03 22.24 10.39
N LEU A 7 7.99 21.78 9.66
CA LEU A 7 8.13 20.73 8.64
C LEU A 7 8.93 21.23 7.43
N SER A 8 8.64 22.43 6.91
CA SER A 8 9.37 23.00 5.78
C SER A 8 10.86 23.18 6.06
N ALA A 9 11.24 23.55 7.30
CA ALA A 9 12.64 23.69 7.69
C ALA A 9 13.42 22.35 7.68
N ARG A 10 12.73 21.19 7.58
CA ARG A 10 13.31 19.85 7.51
C ARG A 10 13.25 19.22 6.12
N CYS A 11 12.70 19.92 5.13
CA CYS A 11 12.63 19.44 3.77
C CYS A 11 13.90 19.80 3.01
N SER A 12 14.41 18.87 2.22
CA SER A 12 15.57 19.07 1.34
C SER A 12 15.31 18.38 0.00
N THR A 13 15.84 18.93 -1.08
CA THR A 13 15.92 18.30 -2.39
C THR A 13 17.25 17.55 -2.60
N GLN A 14 18.17 17.66 -1.62
CA GLN A 14 19.47 17.02 -1.67
C GLN A 14 19.42 15.68 -0.95
N LEU A 15 19.73 14.59 -1.64
CA LEU A 15 19.73 13.25 -1.07
C LEU A 15 20.75 13.10 0.07
N SER A 16 21.87 13.82 0.01
CA SER A 16 22.88 13.85 1.08
C SER A 16 22.35 14.32 2.45
N SER A 17 21.18 14.98 2.48
CA SER A 17 20.57 15.41 3.74
C SER A 17 20.09 14.25 4.64
N ILE A 18 20.00 13.03 4.10
CA ILE A 18 19.61 11.84 4.86
C ILE A 18 20.80 10.97 5.30
N SER A 19 22.04 11.39 5.06
CA SER A 19 23.27 10.59 5.31
C SER A 19 23.40 10.09 6.76
N GLU A 20 22.93 10.87 7.74
CA GLU A 20 23.00 10.54 9.17
C GLU A 20 21.68 9.97 9.73
N SER A 21 20.76 9.56 8.86
CA SER A 21 19.49 8.99 9.31
C SER A 21 19.66 7.56 9.81
N ASP A 22 19.00 7.21 10.92
CA ASP A 22 18.94 5.84 11.42
C ASP A 22 18.04 4.94 10.57
N ILE A 23 16.95 5.52 10.06
CA ILE A 23 15.97 4.83 9.20
C ILE A 23 15.55 5.76 8.07
N VAL A 24 15.50 5.24 6.85
CA VAL A 24 14.98 5.93 5.67
C VAL A 24 13.82 5.13 5.11
N VAL A 25 12.71 5.79 4.77
CA VAL A 25 11.53 5.17 4.15
C VAL A 25 11.34 5.75 2.75
N GLU A 26 11.56 4.94 1.72
CA GLU A 26 11.28 5.30 0.34
C GLU A 26 9.76 5.24 0.08
N SER A 27 9.22 6.23 -0.60
CA SER A 27 7.78 6.35 -0.87
C SER A 27 7.50 7.01 -2.23
N VAL A 28 8.29 6.69 -3.25
CA VAL A 28 8.05 7.15 -4.63
C VAL A 28 6.95 6.31 -5.30
N THR A 29 6.61 6.65 -6.55
CA THR A 29 5.57 5.93 -7.32
C THR A 29 5.88 4.44 -7.45
N GLU A 30 4.84 3.60 -7.67
CA GLU A 30 4.93 2.12 -7.69
C GLU A 30 5.63 1.53 -8.93
N ARG A 31 6.54 2.29 -9.56
CA ARG A 31 7.39 1.81 -10.65
C ARG A 31 8.63 1.13 -10.08
N THR A 32 8.79 -0.15 -10.37
CA THR A 32 9.88 -0.99 -9.87
C THR A 32 11.26 -0.43 -10.21
N ASP A 33 11.46 -0.03 -11.48
CA ASP A 33 12.71 0.54 -11.98
C ASP A 33 13.11 1.82 -11.23
N LEU A 34 12.13 2.70 -11.00
CA LEU A 34 12.36 3.93 -10.26
C LEU A 34 12.66 3.67 -8.78
N LYS A 35 11.91 2.76 -8.14
CA LYS A 35 12.16 2.38 -6.73
C LYS A 35 13.54 1.77 -6.57
N GLN A 36 13.95 0.85 -7.44
CA GLN A 36 15.28 0.25 -7.43
C GLN A 36 16.38 1.30 -7.56
N LYS A 37 16.23 2.24 -8.49
CA LYS A 37 17.18 3.34 -8.66
C LYS A 37 17.26 4.19 -7.39
N VAL A 38 16.12 4.64 -6.86
CA VAL A 38 16.08 5.49 -5.66
C VAL A 38 16.65 4.76 -4.44
N LEU A 39 16.36 3.47 -4.27
CA LEU A 39 16.91 2.65 -3.19
C LEU A 39 18.43 2.53 -3.29
N ALA A 40 18.99 2.32 -4.48
CA ALA A 40 20.43 2.29 -4.70
C ALA A 40 21.08 3.67 -4.42
N ASP A 41 20.43 4.76 -4.86
CA ASP A 41 20.88 6.12 -4.60
C ASP A 41 20.87 6.44 -3.07
N ILE A 42 19.84 5.99 -2.35
CA ILE A 42 19.76 6.08 -0.88
C ILE A 42 20.92 5.30 -0.25
N GLU A 43 21.11 4.04 -0.65
CA GLU A 43 22.15 3.18 -0.09
C GLU A 43 23.54 3.78 -0.24
N ALA A 44 23.80 4.48 -1.35
CA ALA A 44 25.09 5.10 -1.63
C ALA A 44 25.44 6.30 -0.71
N VAL A 45 24.42 6.93 -0.10
CA VAL A 45 24.64 8.16 0.71
C VAL A 45 24.45 7.95 2.20
N VAL A 46 23.77 6.90 2.63
CA VAL A 46 23.50 6.64 4.06
C VAL A 46 24.59 5.79 4.71
N SER A 47 24.67 5.84 6.04
CA SER A 47 25.55 4.97 6.81
C SER A 47 25.25 3.49 6.58
N SER A 48 26.26 2.63 6.69
CA SER A 48 26.11 1.17 6.65
C SER A 48 25.21 0.60 7.76
N SER A 49 24.99 1.37 8.84
CA SER A 49 24.08 1.02 9.94
C SER A 49 22.63 1.48 9.70
N THR A 50 22.39 2.33 8.71
CA THR A 50 21.04 2.85 8.41
C THR A 50 20.13 1.74 7.90
N VAL A 51 18.94 1.61 8.48
CA VAL A 51 17.88 0.73 7.97
C VAL A 51 17.17 1.42 6.81
N ILE A 52 17.02 0.72 5.70
CA ILE A 52 16.30 1.20 4.52
C ILE A 52 14.96 0.49 4.42
N CYS A 53 13.89 1.25 4.25
CA CYS A 53 12.54 0.73 4.10
C CYS A 53 11.92 1.23 2.80
N THR A 54 10.94 0.49 2.28
CA THR A 54 10.06 0.93 1.20
C THR A 54 8.60 0.90 1.65
N ASN A 55 7.83 1.92 1.27
CA ASN A 55 6.38 1.98 1.52
C ASN A 55 5.58 1.42 0.34
N THR A 56 6.14 0.48 -0.41
CA THR A 56 5.43 -0.17 -1.52
C THR A 56 4.19 -0.92 -1.03
N SER A 57 3.15 -0.93 -1.85
CA SER A 57 1.92 -1.71 -1.60
C SER A 57 1.88 -3.01 -2.40
N THR A 58 2.66 -3.11 -3.48
CA THR A 58 2.55 -4.20 -4.47
C THR A 58 3.87 -4.80 -4.93
N ASN A 59 4.98 -4.03 -4.89
CA ASN A 59 6.26 -4.55 -5.34
C ASN A 59 6.82 -5.56 -4.31
N PRO A 60 7.24 -6.76 -4.73
CA PRO A 60 7.91 -7.70 -3.84
C PRO A 60 9.19 -7.11 -3.26
N ILE A 61 9.42 -7.30 -1.97
CA ILE A 61 10.63 -6.81 -1.28
C ILE A 61 11.87 -7.47 -1.89
N ALA A 62 11.81 -8.76 -2.21
CA ALA A 62 12.89 -9.48 -2.89
C ALA A 62 13.30 -8.81 -4.22
N THR A 63 12.32 -8.37 -5.02
CA THR A 63 12.59 -7.69 -6.29
C THR A 63 13.29 -6.35 -6.09
N LEU A 64 12.86 -5.57 -5.10
CA LEU A 64 13.47 -4.27 -4.81
C LEU A 64 14.85 -4.43 -4.16
N ALA A 65 15.03 -5.44 -3.30
CA ALA A 65 16.29 -5.76 -2.63
C ALA A 65 17.42 -6.10 -3.61
N ALA A 66 17.08 -6.62 -4.81
CA ALA A 66 18.08 -6.96 -5.84
C ALA A 66 18.92 -5.75 -6.32
N ALA A 67 18.47 -4.52 -6.08
CA ALA A 67 19.23 -3.30 -6.39
C ALA A 67 20.19 -2.87 -5.28
N LEU A 68 20.19 -3.54 -4.13
CA LEU A 68 20.96 -3.17 -2.95
C LEU A 68 22.17 -4.09 -2.77
N SER A 69 23.27 -3.51 -2.32
CA SER A 69 24.49 -4.23 -1.94
C SER A 69 24.37 -4.90 -0.57
N SER A 70 23.51 -4.38 0.29
CA SER A 70 23.32 -4.85 1.67
C SER A 70 21.83 -5.08 1.96
N PRO A 71 21.18 -6.09 1.34
CA PRO A 71 19.75 -6.34 1.50
C PRO A 71 19.34 -6.75 2.93
N ALA A 72 20.29 -7.18 3.75
CA ALA A 72 20.02 -7.53 5.15
C ALA A 72 19.47 -6.37 5.99
N ARG A 73 19.73 -5.11 5.60
CA ARG A 73 19.24 -3.89 6.26
C ARG A 73 18.03 -3.27 5.56
N PHE A 74 17.40 -4.01 4.65
CA PHE A 74 16.23 -3.56 3.88
C PHE A 74 14.98 -4.37 4.23
N CYS A 75 13.82 -3.68 4.37
CA CYS A 75 12.51 -4.32 4.51
C CYS A 75 11.38 -3.41 4.03
N GLY A 76 10.17 -3.95 3.94
CA GLY A 76 8.98 -3.13 3.71
C GLY A 76 8.48 -2.49 5.01
N MET A 77 7.97 -1.26 4.91
CA MET A 77 7.23 -0.58 5.97
C MET A 77 5.99 0.07 5.34
N HIS A 78 4.94 -0.73 5.18
CA HIS A 78 3.74 -0.37 4.45
C HIS A 78 2.72 0.31 5.35
N PHE A 79 2.42 1.56 5.05
CA PHE A 79 1.43 2.38 5.74
C PHE A 79 0.10 2.39 4.98
N PHE A 80 -1.00 2.51 5.72
CA PHE A 80 -2.34 2.62 5.15
C PHE A 80 -2.82 4.07 5.11
N ASN A 81 -3.44 4.46 4.01
CA ASN A 81 -3.96 5.82 3.82
C ASN A 81 -5.35 5.96 4.49
N PRO A 82 -5.63 7.05 5.24
CA PRO A 82 -4.74 8.16 5.57
C PRO A 82 -3.76 7.80 6.71
N VAL A 83 -2.47 7.94 6.47
CA VAL A 83 -1.40 7.52 7.39
C VAL A 83 -1.59 8.06 8.81
N ARG A 84 -2.10 9.28 8.96
CA ARG A 84 -2.32 9.90 10.28
C ARG A 84 -3.42 9.23 11.10
N ARG A 85 -4.40 8.58 10.45
CA ARG A 85 -5.58 7.97 11.11
C ARG A 85 -5.41 6.47 11.26
N MET A 86 -4.79 5.81 10.28
CA MET A 86 -4.62 4.37 10.27
C MET A 86 -3.51 3.98 11.25
N SER A 87 -3.84 3.12 12.20
CA SER A 87 -2.89 2.65 13.22
C SER A 87 -2.00 1.51 12.73
N LEU A 88 -2.50 0.65 11.85
CA LEU A 88 -1.78 -0.52 11.36
C LEU A 88 -0.61 -0.13 10.46
N VAL A 89 0.50 -0.86 10.59
CA VAL A 89 1.65 -0.86 9.67
C VAL A 89 2.08 -2.29 9.45
N GLU A 90 2.22 -2.69 8.20
CA GLU A 90 2.86 -3.97 7.87
C GLU A 90 4.38 -3.77 7.78
N VAL A 91 5.11 -4.59 8.49
CA VAL A 91 6.58 -4.71 8.39
C VAL A 91 6.87 -5.95 7.58
N ILE A 92 7.27 -5.78 6.32
CA ILE A 92 7.40 -6.88 5.38
C ILE A 92 8.84 -7.38 5.38
N ARG A 93 9.02 -8.61 5.83
CA ARG A 93 10.30 -9.29 5.82
C ARG A 93 10.58 -9.86 4.43
N GLY A 94 11.58 -9.34 3.75
CA GLY A 94 12.14 -9.97 2.55
C GLY A 94 13.01 -11.20 2.89
N PRO A 95 13.40 -11.98 1.88
CA PRO A 95 14.17 -13.21 2.10
C PRO A 95 15.52 -12.96 2.78
N ASP A 96 16.18 -11.84 2.48
CA ASP A 96 17.49 -11.49 3.01
C ASP A 96 17.44 -10.52 4.20
N THR A 97 16.25 -10.06 4.60
CA THR A 97 16.05 -9.11 5.69
C THR A 97 16.48 -9.71 7.04
N SER A 98 17.41 -9.07 7.73
CA SER A 98 17.89 -9.54 9.05
C SER A 98 16.85 -9.35 10.17
N ASP A 99 16.95 -10.17 11.22
CA ASP A 99 16.09 -10.04 12.41
C ASP A 99 16.28 -8.68 13.10
N SER A 100 17.50 -8.17 13.12
CA SER A 100 17.81 -6.85 13.69
C SER A 100 17.13 -5.72 12.93
N THR A 101 17.05 -5.81 11.60
CA THR A 101 16.33 -4.86 10.75
C THR A 101 14.83 -4.88 11.05
N VAL A 102 14.23 -6.05 11.09
CA VAL A 102 12.80 -6.20 11.44
C VAL A 102 12.52 -5.61 12.83
N ALA A 103 13.36 -5.95 13.81
CA ALA A 103 13.20 -5.45 15.19
C ALA A 103 13.31 -3.91 15.26
N ALA A 104 14.25 -3.31 14.54
CA ALA A 104 14.42 -1.86 14.47
C ALA A 104 13.20 -1.17 13.87
N VAL A 105 12.64 -1.70 12.76
CA VAL A 105 11.46 -1.13 12.11
C VAL A 105 10.19 -1.32 12.96
N VAL A 106 10.02 -2.46 13.61
CA VAL A 106 8.94 -2.69 14.59
C VAL A 106 9.01 -1.67 15.73
N LEU A 107 10.19 -1.46 16.29
CA LEU A 107 10.40 -0.46 17.34
C LEU A 107 10.09 0.95 16.85
N HIS A 108 10.56 1.30 15.65
CA HIS A 108 10.26 2.60 15.03
C HIS A 108 8.77 2.81 14.81
N ALA A 109 8.05 1.82 14.27
CA ALA A 109 6.61 1.88 14.10
C ALA A 109 5.87 2.12 15.44
N LYS A 110 6.29 1.43 16.52
CA LYS A 110 5.75 1.65 17.87
C LYS A 110 6.02 3.08 18.39
N ARG A 111 7.20 3.63 18.14
CA ARG A 111 7.55 5.04 18.47
C ARG A 111 6.65 6.03 17.73
N LEU A 112 6.25 5.70 16.49
CA LEU A 112 5.25 6.46 15.72
C LEU A 112 3.80 6.24 16.20
N LYS A 113 3.60 5.52 17.30
CA LYS A 113 2.28 5.12 17.85
C LYS A 113 1.46 4.29 16.86
N LYS A 114 2.12 3.50 16.05
CA LYS A 114 1.52 2.52 15.14
C LYS A 114 1.48 1.14 15.80
N VAL A 115 0.63 0.28 15.25
CA VAL A 115 0.53 -1.14 15.59
C VAL A 115 1.20 -1.93 14.47
N PRO A 116 2.48 -2.34 14.62
CA PRO A 116 3.17 -3.09 13.59
C PRO A 116 2.75 -4.56 13.61
N ILE A 117 2.59 -5.13 12.43
CA ILE A 117 2.50 -6.58 12.21
C ILE A 117 3.63 -6.99 11.27
N VAL A 118 4.38 -8.03 11.64
CA VAL A 118 5.44 -8.59 10.79
C VAL A 118 4.83 -9.62 9.87
N VAL A 119 5.06 -9.45 8.57
CA VAL A 119 4.54 -10.33 7.52
C VAL A 119 5.65 -10.76 6.57
N GLN A 120 5.44 -11.87 5.87
CA GLN A 120 6.36 -12.35 4.84
C GLN A 120 6.16 -11.56 3.54
N ASP A 121 7.21 -11.51 2.74
CA ASP A 121 7.18 -10.97 1.38
C ASP A 121 6.36 -11.90 0.48
N SER A 122 5.10 -11.55 0.31
CA SER A 122 4.16 -12.27 -0.55
C SER A 122 3.25 -11.25 -1.26
N PRO A 123 2.73 -11.56 -2.44
CA PRO A 123 1.86 -10.66 -3.19
C PRO A 123 0.67 -10.18 -2.36
N GLY A 124 0.50 -8.83 -2.28
CA GLY A 124 -0.53 -8.19 -1.48
C GLY A 124 -0.29 -8.23 0.03
N PHE A 125 0.88 -8.71 0.47
CA PHE A 125 1.26 -8.88 1.87
C PHE A 125 0.18 -9.61 2.68
N LEU A 126 -0.28 -9.08 3.80
CA LEU A 126 -1.39 -9.66 4.55
C LEU A 126 -2.71 -8.98 4.23
N VAL A 127 -2.78 -7.65 4.37
CA VAL A 127 -4.07 -6.92 4.31
C VAL A 127 -4.67 -7.00 2.91
N ASN A 128 -3.92 -6.66 1.86
CA ASN A 128 -4.45 -6.71 0.51
C ASN A 128 -4.77 -8.16 0.10
N ARG A 129 -4.00 -9.14 0.58
CA ARG A 129 -4.25 -10.56 0.31
C ARG A 129 -5.56 -11.06 0.92
N VAL A 130 -5.91 -10.60 2.11
CA VAL A 130 -7.20 -10.92 2.77
C VAL A 130 -8.34 -10.09 2.18
N LEU A 131 -8.07 -8.83 1.85
CA LEU A 131 -9.09 -7.89 1.38
C LEU A 131 -9.52 -8.17 -0.07
N THR A 132 -8.61 -8.62 -0.94
CA THR A 132 -8.91 -8.85 -2.37
C THR A 132 -10.05 -9.86 -2.59
N PRO A 133 -10.07 -11.06 -2.00
CA PRO A 133 -11.20 -11.98 -2.14
C PRO A 133 -12.52 -11.38 -1.65
N TYR A 134 -12.51 -10.72 -0.50
CA TYR A 134 -13.69 -10.07 0.04
C TYR A 134 -14.26 -9.00 -0.90
N LEU A 135 -13.39 -8.17 -1.47
CA LEU A 135 -13.79 -7.16 -2.45
C LEU A 135 -14.29 -7.80 -3.75
N HIS A 136 -13.63 -8.88 -4.20
CA HIS A 136 -14.05 -9.63 -5.38
C HIS A 136 -15.45 -10.20 -5.22
N GLU A 137 -15.74 -10.89 -4.12
CA GLU A 137 -17.05 -11.44 -3.81
C GLU A 137 -18.16 -10.38 -3.82
N SER A 138 -17.88 -9.17 -3.38
CA SER A 138 -18.85 -8.08 -3.41
C SER A 138 -19.25 -7.68 -4.84
N VAL A 139 -18.32 -7.78 -5.79
CA VAL A 139 -18.56 -7.50 -7.21
C VAL A 139 -19.33 -8.67 -7.87
N GLU A 140 -19.04 -9.91 -7.47
CA GLU A 140 -19.78 -11.08 -7.96
C GLU A 140 -21.22 -11.05 -7.46
N LEU A 141 -21.49 -10.72 -6.20
CA LEU A 141 -22.84 -10.51 -5.69
C LEU A 141 -23.61 -9.45 -6.50
N LEU A 142 -22.93 -8.35 -6.89
CA LEU A 142 -23.52 -7.34 -7.77
C LEU A 142 -23.89 -7.92 -9.16
N ARG A 143 -23.04 -8.78 -9.72
CA ARG A 143 -23.31 -9.48 -11.00
C ARG A 143 -24.50 -10.45 -10.90
N GLU A 144 -24.66 -11.07 -9.74
CA GLU A 144 -25.82 -11.95 -9.45
C GLU A 144 -27.13 -11.17 -9.25
N GLY A 145 -27.08 -9.84 -9.27
CA GLY A 145 -28.25 -8.97 -9.19
C GLY A 145 -28.57 -8.49 -7.77
N VAL A 146 -27.64 -8.68 -6.81
CA VAL A 146 -27.81 -8.11 -5.48
C VAL A 146 -27.63 -6.60 -5.55
N ASP A 147 -28.52 -5.88 -4.93
CA ASP A 147 -28.51 -4.42 -4.88
C ASP A 147 -27.24 -3.89 -4.18
N LEU A 148 -26.60 -2.96 -4.82
CA LEU A 148 -25.32 -2.34 -4.45
C LEU A 148 -25.34 -1.75 -3.02
N GLU A 149 -26.43 -1.03 -2.66
CA GLU A 149 -26.58 -0.45 -1.33
C GLU A 149 -26.75 -1.52 -0.25
N SER A 150 -27.35 -2.65 -0.60
CA SER A 150 -27.53 -3.79 0.30
C SER A 150 -26.21 -4.48 0.60
N ILE A 151 -25.33 -4.68 -0.39
CA ILE A 151 -23.99 -5.25 -0.20
C ILE A 151 -23.22 -4.40 0.81
N ASP A 152 -23.14 -3.11 0.58
CA ASP A 152 -22.41 -2.20 1.46
C ASP A 152 -23.03 -2.06 2.84
N ARG A 153 -24.37 -2.05 2.93
CA ARG A 153 -25.08 -1.98 4.21
C ARG A 153 -24.85 -3.20 5.07
N VAL A 154 -24.88 -4.41 4.51
CA VAL A 154 -24.67 -5.66 5.24
C VAL A 154 -23.23 -5.71 5.74
N SER A 155 -22.25 -5.34 4.92
CA SER A 155 -20.85 -5.28 5.31
C SER A 155 -20.60 -4.32 6.48
N ARG A 156 -21.21 -3.14 6.44
CA ARG A 156 -21.13 -2.20 7.58
C ARG A 156 -21.80 -2.74 8.85
N ARG A 157 -22.93 -3.45 8.72
CA ARG A 157 -23.58 -4.11 9.88
C ARG A 157 -22.74 -5.23 10.46
N PHE A 158 -21.96 -5.93 9.64
CA PHE A 158 -21.00 -6.94 10.11
C PHE A 158 -19.84 -6.32 10.89
N GLY A 159 -19.56 -5.03 10.72
CA GLY A 159 -18.52 -4.31 11.44
C GLY A 159 -17.43 -3.69 10.54
N MET A 160 -17.57 -3.77 9.23
CA MET A 160 -16.64 -3.08 8.32
C MET A 160 -16.85 -1.57 8.40
N PRO A 161 -15.78 -0.76 8.45
CA PRO A 161 -15.88 0.71 8.54
C PRO A 161 -16.50 1.33 7.28
N LEU A 162 -16.35 0.67 6.13
CA LEU A 162 -16.93 1.04 4.85
C LEU A 162 -17.52 -0.21 4.18
N GLY A 163 -18.49 -0.01 3.31
CA GLY A 163 -18.91 -1.05 2.40
C GLY A 163 -17.83 -1.34 1.34
N PRO A 164 -17.78 -2.56 0.77
CA PRO A 164 -16.73 -2.95 -0.18
C PRO A 164 -16.77 -2.15 -1.49
N LEU A 165 -17.96 -1.83 -2.00
CA LEU A 165 -18.10 -1.05 -3.23
C LEU A 165 -17.77 0.43 -3.01
N GLU A 166 -18.14 0.98 -1.84
CA GLU A 166 -17.71 2.31 -1.41
C GLU A 166 -16.19 2.37 -1.20
N LEU A 167 -15.57 1.30 -0.72
CA LEU A 167 -14.12 1.19 -0.55
C LEU A 167 -13.40 1.20 -1.90
N TYR A 168 -13.91 0.49 -2.91
CA TYR A 168 -13.39 0.56 -4.27
C TYR A 168 -13.38 1.98 -4.81
N ASP A 169 -14.49 2.70 -4.66
CA ASP A 169 -14.61 4.09 -5.11
C ASP A 169 -13.68 5.05 -4.35
N MET A 170 -13.42 4.78 -3.08
CA MET A 170 -12.50 5.57 -2.26
C MET A 170 -11.04 5.35 -2.66
N VAL A 171 -10.63 4.10 -2.90
CA VAL A 171 -9.26 3.74 -3.31
C VAL A 171 -9.00 4.17 -4.76
N GLY A 172 -10.00 4.06 -5.58
CA GLY A 172 -9.96 4.28 -7.02
C GLY A 172 -9.90 2.96 -7.79
N LEU A 173 -10.83 2.81 -8.72
CA LEU A 173 -11.02 1.58 -9.49
C LEU A 173 -9.82 1.23 -10.38
N ASP A 174 -9.09 2.21 -10.88
CA ASP A 174 -7.83 1.99 -11.60
C ASP A 174 -6.75 1.40 -10.67
N THR A 175 -6.60 1.95 -9.47
CA THR A 175 -5.66 1.43 -8.46
C THR A 175 -6.03 0.00 -8.07
N ALA A 176 -7.33 -0.25 -7.83
CA ALA A 176 -7.85 -1.58 -7.51
C ALA A 176 -7.65 -2.57 -8.67
N PHE A 177 -7.84 -2.12 -9.92
CA PHE A 177 -7.60 -2.93 -11.11
C PHE A 177 -6.14 -3.38 -11.22
N TYR A 178 -5.19 -2.47 -11.07
CA TYR A 178 -3.76 -2.83 -11.11
C TYR A 178 -3.35 -3.74 -9.96
N ALA A 179 -3.85 -3.49 -8.74
CA ALA A 179 -3.63 -4.38 -7.61
C ALA A 179 -4.22 -5.78 -7.87
N GLY A 180 -5.41 -5.84 -8.45
CA GLY A 180 -6.07 -7.08 -8.88
C GLY A 180 -5.25 -7.87 -9.91
N LEU A 181 -4.63 -7.21 -10.89
CA LEU A 181 -3.74 -7.86 -11.85
C LEU A 181 -2.51 -8.48 -11.18
N VAL A 182 -1.88 -7.77 -10.23
CA VAL A 182 -0.76 -8.30 -9.46
C VAL A 182 -1.19 -9.55 -8.67
N MET A 183 -2.36 -9.49 -8.04
CA MET A 183 -2.90 -10.62 -7.26
C MET A 183 -3.28 -11.79 -8.17
N ALA A 184 -3.93 -11.54 -9.32
CA ALA A 184 -4.32 -12.57 -10.27
C ALA A 184 -3.09 -13.31 -10.84
N ASN A 185 -2.00 -12.59 -11.14
CA ASN A 185 -0.75 -13.21 -11.57
C ASN A 185 -0.11 -14.09 -10.48
N ALA A 186 -0.33 -13.77 -9.22
CA ALA A 186 0.29 -14.46 -8.09
C ALA A 186 -0.54 -15.63 -7.54
N ILE A 187 -1.87 -15.52 -7.57
CA ILE A 187 -2.81 -16.48 -6.99
C ILE A 187 -4.04 -16.73 -7.88
N GLY A 188 -3.86 -16.58 -9.21
CA GLY A 188 -4.94 -16.61 -10.21
C GLY A 188 -5.83 -17.84 -10.18
N ASP A 189 -5.29 -18.99 -9.75
CA ASP A 189 -6.07 -20.24 -9.60
C ASP A 189 -7.15 -20.15 -8.49
N ARG A 190 -7.15 -19.07 -7.71
CA ARG A 190 -8.05 -18.85 -6.56
C ARG A 190 -9.00 -17.67 -6.72
N ILE A 191 -8.85 -16.88 -7.76
CA ILE A 191 -9.65 -15.67 -7.97
C ILE A 191 -10.07 -15.62 -9.44
N ASP A 192 -11.35 -15.78 -9.70
CA ASP A 192 -11.91 -15.57 -11.03
C ASP A 192 -11.83 -14.08 -11.41
N SER A 193 -11.61 -13.79 -12.68
CA SER A 193 -11.58 -12.41 -13.16
C SER A 193 -12.99 -11.87 -13.40
N SER A 194 -13.38 -10.85 -12.64
CA SER A 194 -14.64 -10.15 -12.91
C SER A 194 -14.48 -9.11 -14.03
N PRO A 195 -15.39 -9.04 -15.01
CA PRO A 195 -15.35 -8.03 -16.07
C PRO A 195 -15.79 -6.63 -15.60
N VAL A 196 -16.36 -6.50 -14.39
CA VAL A 196 -16.99 -5.26 -13.92
C VAL A 196 -15.97 -4.16 -13.71
N ILE A 197 -14.90 -4.43 -12.95
CA ILE A 197 -13.85 -3.42 -12.67
C ILE A 197 -13.19 -2.94 -13.96
N PRO A 198 -12.73 -3.83 -14.88
CA PRO A 198 -12.20 -3.41 -16.17
C PRO A 198 -13.17 -2.55 -17.00
N ALA A 199 -14.47 -2.87 -16.97
CA ALA A 199 -15.49 -2.10 -17.70
C ALA A 199 -15.65 -0.69 -17.12
N LEU A 200 -15.70 -0.55 -15.80
CA LEU A 200 -15.79 0.75 -15.13
C LEU A 200 -14.55 1.61 -15.39
N VAL A 201 -13.35 1.02 -15.32
CA VAL A 201 -12.09 1.71 -15.62
C VAL A 201 -12.06 2.18 -17.07
N LYS A 202 -12.48 1.34 -18.02
CA LYS A 202 -12.59 1.70 -19.45
C LYS A 202 -13.58 2.84 -19.70
N ALA A 203 -14.65 2.90 -18.92
CA ALA A 203 -15.66 3.98 -18.98
C ALA A 203 -15.16 5.30 -18.32
N GLY A 204 -13.99 5.30 -17.68
CA GLY A 204 -13.46 6.45 -16.95
C GLY A 204 -14.11 6.67 -15.58
N TRP A 205 -14.88 5.69 -15.10
CA TRP A 205 -15.54 5.72 -13.79
C TRP A 205 -14.56 5.19 -12.73
N LEU A 206 -13.74 6.08 -12.22
CA LEU A 206 -12.64 5.70 -11.33
C LEU A 206 -12.94 5.92 -9.84
N GLY A 207 -14.20 6.14 -9.49
CA GLY A 207 -14.65 6.38 -8.13
C GLY A 207 -14.70 7.87 -7.76
N ARG A 208 -14.49 8.17 -6.48
CA ARG A 208 -14.62 9.55 -5.94
C ARG A 208 -13.77 10.58 -6.68
N LYS A 209 -12.59 10.22 -7.14
CA LYS A 209 -11.66 11.13 -7.82
C LYS A 209 -12.15 11.64 -9.18
N THR A 210 -13.07 10.89 -9.84
CA THR A 210 -13.71 11.29 -11.11
C THR A 210 -15.18 11.64 -10.92
N GLY A 211 -15.69 11.62 -9.69
CA GLY A 211 -17.10 11.88 -9.38
C GLY A 211 -18.04 10.73 -9.73
N CYS A 212 -17.54 9.63 -10.28
CA CYS A 212 -18.33 8.46 -10.64
C CYS A 212 -17.52 7.18 -10.51
N GLY A 213 -18.12 6.13 -9.99
CA GLY A 213 -17.62 4.78 -9.84
C GLY A 213 -18.77 3.82 -9.74
N PHE A 214 -18.81 2.97 -8.71
CA PHE A 214 -20.02 2.24 -8.33
C PHE A 214 -21.13 3.20 -7.90
N TYR A 215 -20.75 4.30 -7.27
CA TYR A 215 -21.63 5.39 -6.88
C TYR A 215 -21.37 6.66 -7.69
N SER A 216 -22.38 7.53 -7.73
CA SER A 216 -22.22 8.88 -8.26
C SER A 216 -21.97 9.86 -7.10
N TYR A 217 -20.95 10.68 -7.22
CA TYR A 217 -20.53 11.66 -6.23
C TYR A 217 -20.82 13.06 -6.79
N LYS A 218 -21.68 13.83 -6.12
CA LYS A 218 -21.85 15.23 -6.47
C LYS A 218 -20.56 15.96 -6.17
N SER A 219 -20.05 16.74 -7.11
CA SER A 219 -18.97 17.67 -6.83
C SER A 219 -19.50 18.66 -5.76
N THR A 220 -18.96 18.58 -4.55
CA THR A 220 -19.08 19.68 -3.60
C THR A 220 -18.27 20.82 -4.18
N GLY A 221 -18.99 21.79 -4.81
CA GLY A 221 -18.44 23.04 -5.31
C GLY A 221 -17.82 23.88 -4.19
#